data_1825d2b21de2cbcd86ff8ea74494f8b0
#
_entry.id   1825d2b21de2cbcd86ff8ea74494f8b0
#
_cell.length_a   1.000
_cell.length_b   1.000
_cell.length_c   1.000
_cell.angle_alpha   90.00
_cell.angle_beta   90.00
_cell.angle_gamma   90.00
#
_symmetry.space_group_name_H-M   'P 1'
#
loop_
_entity.id
_entity.type
_entity.pdbx_description
1 polymer ?
#
loop_
_entity_poly.entity_id
_entity_poly.type
_entity_poly.pdbx_seq_one_letter_code
_entity_poly.pdbx_strand_id
1 'polypeptide(L)'
;MIPPSRDLIVKGSGLVPVQQAPVPAVPAREPARVLVVEPHPTLRTVLVQRLRQDGHLTAAVASSSEAIELCQEQTPDLLISAELLEKSSALRLGQQLRCPVIVLTARNGAEPVVGLLDDGADDVLRKPFGLEELAARCRTLLKRERSGLQERVKVGPLEVHLLLRQVTLREKPVELSPREF
;
A
#
# COMPACT_ATOMS: atom_id res chain seq x y z
N MET A 1 -18.41 -3.09 -37.89
CA MET A 1 -18.93 -2.64 -36.58
C MET A 1 -19.59 -3.87 -35.95
N ILE A 2 -18.87 -4.54 -35.01
CA ILE A 2 -19.34 -5.76 -34.35
C ILE A 2 -20.04 -5.32 -33.07
N PRO A 3 -21.29 -5.71 -32.81
CA PRO A 3 -21.98 -5.36 -31.57
C PRO A 3 -21.37 -6.16 -30.39
N PRO A 4 -21.37 -5.63 -29.18
CA PRO A 4 -20.84 -6.32 -28.01
C PRO A 4 -21.66 -7.57 -27.69
N SER A 5 -20.97 -8.67 -27.41
CA SER A 5 -21.54 -9.94 -26.97
C SER A 5 -22.37 -9.75 -25.70
N ARG A 6 -23.64 -10.11 -25.76
CA ARG A 6 -24.52 -10.16 -24.60
C ARG A 6 -24.34 -11.53 -23.95
N ASP A 7 -23.85 -11.56 -22.74
CA ASP A 7 -23.83 -12.77 -21.92
C ASP A 7 -25.27 -13.15 -21.54
N LEU A 8 -25.69 -14.30 -22.02
CA LEU A 8 -27.02 -14.86 -21.78
C LEU A 8 -26.87 -16.13 -20.94
N ILE A 9 -27.57 -16.21 -19.84
CA ILE A 9 -27.69 -17.45 -19.07
C ILE A 9 -29.00 -18.15 -19.42
N VAL A 10 -28.91 -19.41 -19.81
CA VAL A 10 -30.07 -20.26 -20.12
C VAL A 10 -30.56 -20.95 -18.84
N LYS A 11 -31.74 -20.60 -18.34
CA LYS A 11 -32.47 -21.37 -17.34
C LYS A 11 -33.83 -21.69 -17.88
N GLY A 12 -34.06 -23.01 -18.22
CA GLY A 12 -35.38 -23.55 -18.60
C GLY A 12 -36.06 -22.72 -19.70
N SER A 13 -36.63 -23.21 -20.68
CA SER A 13 -37.37 -22.71 -21.87
C SER A 13 -37.59 -21.18 -22.06
N GLY A 14 -36.65 -20.30 -21.65
CA GLY A 14 -36.73 -18.85 -21.90
C GLY A 14 -35.42 -18.11 -21.63
N LEU A 15 -35.06 -17.16 -22.53
CA LEU A 15 -33.94 -16.26 -22.34
C LEU A 15 -34.39 -15.11 -21.44
N VAL A 16 -33.81 -15.00 -20.26
CA VAL A 16 -34.03 -13.87 -19.34
C VAL A 16 -32.86 -12.91 -19.46
N PRO A 17 -33.09 -11.62 -19.72
CA PRO A 17 -32.01 -10.64 -19.73
C PRO A 17 -31.46 -10.48 -18.31
N VAL A 18 -30.14 -10.68 -18.16
CA VAL A 18 -29.45 -10.38 -16.91
C VAL A 18 -29.45 -8.86 -16.75
N GLN A 19 -30.28 -8.34 -15.86
CA GLN A 19 -30.12 -6.96 -15.41
C GLN A 19 -28.81 -6.89 -14.62
N GLN A 20 -27.79 -6.28 -15.21
CA GLN A 20 -26.58 -5.92 -14.48
C GLN A 20 -27.01 -4.95 -13.36
N ALA A 21 -26.96 -5.44 -12.13
CA ALA A 21 -27.02 -4.53 -11.00
C ALA A 21 -25.95 -3.45 -11.17
N PRO A 22 -26.22 -2.18 -10.84
CA PRO A 22 -25.20 -1.15 -10.93
C PRO A 22 -24.01 -1.62 -10.11
N VAL A 23 -22.85 -1.76 -10.76
CA VAL A 23 -21.60 -2.04 -10.08
C VAL A 23 -21.45 -0.94 -9.04
N PRO A 24 -21.39 -1.25 -7.72
CA PRO A 24 -21.23 -0.21 -6.72
C PRO A 24 -20.00 0.61 -7.11
N ALA A 25 -20.18 1.92 -7.25
CA ALA A 25 -19.06 2.82 -7.52
C ALA A 25 -17.99 2.53 -6.47
N VAL A 26 -16.82 2.10 -6.92
CA VAL A 26 -15.67 1.90 -6.02
C VAL A 26 -15.49 3.26 -5.33
N PRO A 27 -15.63 3.34 -3.99
CA PRO A 27 -15.53 4.61 -3.31
C PRO A 27 -14.22 5.27 -3.73
N ALA A 28 -14.29 6.54 -4.12
CA ALA A 28 -13.11 7.31 -4.51
C ALA A 28 -12.09 7.15 -3.38
N ARG A 29 -10.97 6.47 -3.68
CA ARG A 29 -9.95 6.17 -2.67
C ARG A 29 -9.43 7.50 -2.14
N GLU A 30 -9.48 7.68 -0.84
CA GLU A 30 -8.83 8.84 -0.23
C GLU A 30 -7.36 8.90 -0.68
N PRO A 31 -6.89 10.09 -1.09
CA PRO A 31 -5.52 10.24 -1.54
C PRO A 31 -4.55 9.87 -0.41
N ALA A 32 -3.62 8.96 -0.69
CA ALA A 32 -2.56 8.63 0.26
C ALA A 32 -1.46 9.69 0.23
N ARG A 33 -0.85 9.95 1.38
CA ARG A 33 0.33 10.80 1.50
C ARG A 33 1.58 9.97 1.25
N VAL A 34 2.30 10.27 0.18
CA VAL A 34 3.52 9.55 -0.19
C VAL A 34 4.71 10.50 -0.09
N LEU A 35 5.70 10.10 0.71
CA LEU A 35 6.97 10.82 0.80
C LEU A 35 8.03 10.12 -0.06
N VAL A 36 8.69 10.90 -0.93
CA VAL A 36 9.79 10.43 -1.77
C VAL A 36 11.10 11.03 -1.29
N VAL A 37 12.08 10.19 -0.99
CA VAL A 37 13.46 10.60 -0.66
C VAL A 37 14.39 10.10 -1.76
N GLU A 38 14.73 10.98 -2.70
CA GLU A 38 15.54 10.66 -3.86
C GLU A 38 16.52 11.81 -4.18
N PRO A 39 17.83 11.60 -4.04
CA PRO A 39 18.83 12.65 -4.29
C PRO A 39 18.82 13.12 -5.75
N HIS A 40 18.61 12.21 -6.69
CA HIS A 40 18.69 12.55 -8.11
C HIS A 40 17.46 13.38 -8.56
N PRO A 41 17.64 14.65 -8.97
CA PRO A 41 16.51 15.58 -9.18
C PRO A 41 15.56 15.14 -10.29
N THR A 42 16.07 14.61 -11.40
CA THR A 42 15.25 14.16 -12.52
C THR A 42 14.37 12.98 -12.10
N LEU A 43 14.93 11.96 -11.44
CA LEU A 43 14.17 10.80 -10.97
C LEU A 43 13.14 11.22 -9.93
N ARG A 44 13.54 12.09 -8.99
CA ARG A 44 12.61 12.64 -7.99
C ARG A 44 11.41 13.32 -8.63
N THR A 45 11.62 14.15 -9.66
CA THR A 45 10.54 14.81 -10.40
C THR A 45 9.63 13.81 -11.09
N VAL A 46 10.17 12.81 -11.77
CA VAL A 46 9.40 11.78 -12.46
C VAL A 46 8.55 10.96 -11.49
N LEU A 47 9.12 10.59 -10.34
CA LEU A 47 8.38 9.86 -9.29
C LEU A 47 7.19 10.67 -8.76
N VAL A 48 7.42 11.95 -8.45
CA VAL A 48 6.36 12.86 -7.98
C VAL A 48 5.24 13.00 -9.01
N GLN A 49 5.60 13.22 -10.27
CA GLN A 49 4.60 13.34 -11.35
C GLN A 49 3.74 12.07 -11.46
N ARG A 50 4.37 10.90 -11.45
CA ARG A 50 3.67 9.63 -11.53
C ARG A 50 2.73 9.42 -10.36
N LEU A 51 3.18 9.60 -9.14
CA LEU A 51 2.39 9.38 -7.94
C LEU A 51 1.20 10.35 -7.85
N ARG A 52 1.38 11.59 -8.30
CA ARG A 52 0.28 12.57 -8.40
C ARG A 52 -0.75 12.20 -9.46
N GLN A 53 -0.31 11.65 -10.62
CA GLN A 53 -1.22 11.11 -11.64
C GLN A 53 -2.03 9.92 -11.10
N ASP A 54 -1.45 9.13 -10.21
CA ASP A 54 -2.13 8.02 -9.53
C ASP A 54 -3.08 8.51 -8.39
N GLY A 55 -3.19 9.83 -8.17
CA GLY A 55 -4.10 10.44 -7.21
C GLY A 55 -3.54 10.55 -5.78
N HIS A 56 -2.22 10.44 -5.59
CA HIS A 56 -1.59 10.57 -4.27
C HIS A 56 -1.16 12.01 -3.96
N LEU A 57 -1.23 12.39 -2.67
CA LEU A 57 -0.59 13.59 -2.16
C LEU A 57 0.90 13.31 -1.97
N THR A 58 1.75 13.94 -2.80
CA THR A 58 3.16 13.59 -2.85
C THR A 58 4.03 14.76 -2.42
N ALA A 59 4.85 14.55 -1.41
CA ALA A 59 5.99 15.38 -1.05
C ALA A 59 7.30 14.68 -1.47
N ALA A 60 8.34 15.45 -1.76
CA ALA A 60 9.61 14.87 -2.15
C ALA A 60 10.79 15.74 -1.69
N VAL A 61 11.82 15.09 -1.20
CA VAL A 61 13.03 15.69 -0.65
C VAL A 61 14.28 14.99 -1.20
N ALA A 62 15.44 15.63 -1.08
CA ALA A 62 16.69 15.11 -1.57
C ALA A 62 17.44 14.25 -0.55
N SER A 63 17.17 14.43 0.74
CA SER A 63 17.91 13.81 1.84
C SER A 63 17.02 13.27 2.95
N SER A 64 17.58 12.38 3.77
CA SER A 64 16.90 11.86 4.95
C SER A 64 16.70 12.95 6.02
N SER A 65 17.60 13.91 6.11
CA SER A 65 17.47 15.03 7.07
C SER A 65 16.24 15.88 6.77
N GLU A 66 16.05 16.26 5.49
CA GLU A 66 14.86 16.98 5.04
C GLU A 66 13.57 16.15 5.26
N ALA A 67 13.66 14.83 5.07
CA ALA A 67 12.53 13.93 5.32
C ALA A 67 12.12 13.92 6.78
N ILE A 68 13.08 13.88 7.71
CA ILE A 68 12.83 13.91 9.16
C ILE A 68 12.15 15.22 9.56
N GLU A 69 12.64 16.36 9.07
CA GLU A 69 12.04 17.67 9.33
C GLU A 69 10.59 17.72 8.83
N LEU A 70 10.35 17.28 7.59
CA LEU A 70 9.01 17.27 7.00
C LEU A 70 8.03 16.37 7.77
N CYS A 71 8.51 15.24 8.27
CA CYS A 71 7.69 14.28 9.01
C CYS A 71 7.32 14.72 10.43
N GLN A 72 7.94 15.77 10.97
CA GLN A 72 7.51 16.38 12.24
C GLN A 72 6.12 17.00 12.12
N GLU A 73 5.76 17.50 10.95
CA GLU A 73 4.46 18.13 10.70
C GLU A 73 3.41 17.15 10.16
N GLN A 74 3.81 16.21 9.31
CA GLN A 74 2.89 15.31 8.62
C GLN A 74 3.46 13.91 8.47
N THR A 75 2.74 12.91 8.98
CA THR A 75 3.09 11.50 8.81
C THR A 75 2.66 11.00 7.43
N PRO A 76 3.57 10.39 6.64
CA PRO A 76 3.21 9.78 5.37
C PRO A 76 2.54 8.41 5.58
N ASP A 77 1.70 8.02 4.61
CA ASP A 77 1.12 6.67 4.53
C ASP A 77 2.06 5.68 3.82
N LEU A 78 3.08 6.18 3.11
CA LEU A 78 4.09 5.39 2.40
C LEU A 78 5.36 6.22 2.22
N LEU A 79 6.51 5.61 2.52
CA LEU A 79 7.83 6.15 2.24
C LEU A 79 8.46 5.43 1.05
N ILE A 80 8.91 6.18 0.05
CA ILE A 80 9.75 5.68 -1.05
C ILE A 80 11.11 6.32 -0.91
N SER A 81 12.15 5.54 -0.66
CA SER A 81 13.48 6.08 -0.41
C SER A 81 14.52 5.43 -1.31
N ALA A 82 15.37 6.24 -1.94
CA ALA A 82 16.61 5.72 -2.48
C ALA A 82 17.44 5.06 -1.38
N GLU A 83 18.17 4.00 -1.72
CA GLU A 83 19.16 3.42 -0.82
C GLU A 83 20.23 4.46 -0.56
N LEU A 84 20.11 5.16 0.56
CA LEU A 84 21.07 6.19 0.95
C LEU A 84 22.28 5.53 1.57
N LEU A 85 23.45 6.15 1.36
CA LEU A 85 24.76 5.65 1.81
C LEU A 85 24.86 5.40 3.31
N GLU A 86 24.02 6.05 4.11
CA GLU A 86 23.86 5.75 5.53
C GLU A 86 22.88 4.59 5.69
N LYS A 87 23.45 3.38 5.81
CA LYS A 87 22.70 2.16 6.11
C LYS A 87 21.68 2.44 7.20
N SER A 88 20.40 2.24 6.89
CA SER A 88 19.28 2.27 7.81
C SER A 88 18.55 3.61 8.08
N SER A 89 18.94 4.74 7.52
CA SER A 89 18.21 6.00 7.81
C SER A 89 16.75 5.96 7.30
N ALA A 90 16.50 5.46 6.09
CA ALA A 90 15.16 5.33 5.53
C ALA A 90 14.32 4.29 6.29
N LEU A 91 14.92 3.14 6.63
CA LEU A 91 14.25 2.07 7.38
C LEU A 91 13.92 2.51 8.81
N ARG A 92 14.85 3.17 9.48
CA ARG A 92 14.60 3.77 10.80
C ARG A 92 13.50 4.83 10.75
N LEU A 93 13.50 5.66 9.72
CA LEU A 93 12.44 6.65 9.53
C LEU A 93 11.08 5.97 9.34
N GLY A 94 10.98 4.95 8.48
CA GLY A 94 9.76 4.17 8.29
C GLY A 94 9.28 3.51 9.59
N GLN A 95 10.19 2.91 10.37
CA GLN A 95 9.87 2.33 11.67
C GLN A 95 9.36 3.38 12.68
N GLN A 96 10.01 4.53 12.76
CA GLN A 96 9.59 5.63 13.63
C GLN A 96 8.22 6.17 13.24
N LEU A 97 7.96 6.31 11.93
CA LEU A 97 6.71 6.82 11.39
C LEU A 97 5.62 5.75 11.34
N ARG A 98 5.97 4.48 11.55
CA ARG A 98 5.06 3.33 11.41
C ARG A 98 4.36 3.30 10.04
N CYS A 99 5.09 3.65 9.00
CA CYS A 99 4.61 3.58 7.63
C CYS A 99 5.44 2.59 6.80
N PRO A 100 4.86 1.93 5.80
CA PRO A 100 5.58 1.03 4.91
C PRO A 100 6.65 1.77 4.11
N VAL A 101 7.73 1.06 3.81
CA VAL A 101 8.91 1.60 3.10
C VAL A 101 9.21 0.79 1.86
N ILE A 102 9.25 1.46 0.70
CA ILE A 102 9.85 0.93 -0.53
C ILE A 102 11.26 1.48 -0.68
N VAL A 103 12.25 0.61 -0.74
CA VAL A 103 13.64 1.01 -0.99
C VAL A 103 13.99 0.89 -2.46
N LEU A 104 14.50 1.97 -3.06
CA LEU A 104 15.00 2.02 -4.43
C LEU A 104 16.53 1.80 -4.42
N THR A 105 16.98 0.63 -4.88
CA THR A 105 18.42 0.28 -4.89
C THR A 105 19.01 0.22 -6.29
N ALA A 106 20.27 0.61 -6.42
CA ALA A 106 21.06 0.41 -7.63
C ALA A 106 21.96 -0.83 -7.56
N ARG A 107 21.98 -1.55 -6.44
CA ARG A 107 22.81 -2.74 -6.27
C ARG A 107 22.29 -3.91 -7.10
N ASN A 108 23.21 -4.63 -7.70
CA ASN A 108 22.92 -5.84 -8.47
C ASN A 108 22.97 -7.09 -7.59
N GLY A 109 22.21 -8.12 -8.01
CA GLY A 109 22.15 -9.40 -7.31
C GLY A 109 20.95 -9.54 -6.39
N ALA A 110 20.76 -10.73 -5.85
CA ALA A 110 19.67 -11.03 -4.93
C ALA A 110 20.03 -10.69 -3.47
N GLU A 111 21.29 -10.86 -3.10
CA GLU A 111 21.78 -10.68 -1.72
C GLU A 111 21.48 -9.28 -1.15
N PRO A 112 21.75 -8.15 -1.88
CA PRO A 112 21.40 -6.84 -1.37
C PRO A 112 19.90 -6.63 -1.17
N VAL A 113 19.07 -7.24 -2.02
CA VAL A 113 17.60 -7.17 -1.91
C VAL A 113 17.13 -7.90 -0.66
N VAL A 114 17.64 -9.12 -0.45
CA VAL A 114 17.32 -9.91 0.76
C VAL A 114 17.75 -9.14 2.01
N GLY A 115 18.98 -8.61 2.04
CA GLY A 115 19.45 -7.83 3.19
C GLY A 115 18.58 -6.61 3.51
N LEU A 116 18.09 -5.88 2.49
CA LEU A 116 17.20 -4.74 2.71
C LEU A 116 15.81 -5.16 3.25
N LEU A 117 15.29 -6.30 2.80
CA LEU A 117 14.03 -6.86 3.31
C LEU A 117 14.20 -7.35 4.76
N ASP A 118 15.29 -8.07 5.06
CA ASP A 118 15.62 -8.53 6.41
C ASP A 118 15.84 -7.34 7.38
N ASP A 119 16.39 -6.24 6.89
CA ASP A 119 16.58 -5.00 7.65
C ASP A 119 15.26 -4.24 7.89
N GLY A 120 14.15 -4.67 7.27
CA GLY A 120 12.79 -4.15 7.53
C GLY A 120 12.19 -3.28 6.44
N ALA A 121 12.69 -3.35 5.19
CA ALA A 121 11.96 -2.79 4.05
C ALA A 121 10.73 -3.64 3.74
N ASP A 122 9.59 -3.01 3.47
CA ASP A 122 8.37 -3.73 3.08
C ASP A 122 8.39 -4.16 1.63
N ASP A 123 9.16 -3.46 0.79
CA ASP A 123 9.46 -3.84 -0.59
C ASP A 123 10.77 -3.21 -1.07
N VAL A 124 11.40 -3.84 -2.05
CA VAL A 124 12.64 -3.36 -2.66
C VAL A 124 12.52 -3.35 -4.17
N LEU A 125 12.82 -2.20 -4.79
CA LEU A 125 12.76 -2.02 -6.22
C LEU A 125 14.12 -1.66 -6.78
N ARG A 126 14.62 -2.45 -7.73
CA ARG A 126 15.94 -2.23 -8.34
C ARG A 126 15.88 -1.24 -9.47
N LYS A 127 16.83 -0.31 -9.50
CA LYS A 127 17.07 0.61 -10.62
C LYS A 127 17.86 -0.14 -11.73
N PRO A 128 17.50 0.01 -13.03
CA PRO A 128 16.34 0.74 -13.54
C PRO A 128 15.02 -0.02 -13.38
N PHE A 129 13.92 0.67 -13.14
CA PHE A 129 12.58 0.11 -12.99
C PHE A 129 11.54 0.85 -13.82
N GLY A 130 10.43 0.18 -14.10
CA GLY A 130 9.27 0.80 -14.74
C GLY A 130 8.41 1.57 -13.75
N LEU A 131 7.88 2.73 -14.15
CA LEU A 131 6.97 3.52 -13.31
C LEU A 131 5.67 2.76 -12.99
N GLU A 132 5.21 1.91 -13.91
CA GLU A 132 4.04 1.04 -13.69
C GLU A 132 4.31 0.01 -12.59
N GLU A 133 5.52 -0.54 -12.54
CA GLU A 133 5.91 -1.48 -11.49
C GLU A 133 5.90 -0.79 -10.12
N LEU A 134 6.53 0.38 -10.02
CA LEU A 134 6.51 1.17 -8.78
C LEU A 134 5.07 1.46 -8.35
N ALA A 135 4.23 1.94 -9.26
CA ALA A 135 2.84 2.25 -8.99
C ALA A 135 2.04 1.02 -8.48
N ALA A 136 2.28 -0.15 -9.05
CA ALA A 136 1.64 -1.40 -8.61
C ALA A 136 2.06 -1.79 -7.18
N ARG A 137 3.35 -1.63 -6.85
CA ARG A 137 3.89 -1.90 -5.50
C ARG A 137 3.32 -0.91 -4.47
N CYS A 138 3.29 0.38 -4.79
CA CYS A 138 2.66 1.40 -3.94
C CYS A 138 1.20 1.05 -3.64
N ARG A 139 0.42 0.71 -4.67
CA ARG A 139 -0.99 0.30 -4.48
C ARG A 139 -1.13 -0.92 -3.57
N THR A 140 -0.22 -1.88 -3.68
CA THR A 140 -0.25 -3.10 -2.87
C THR A 140 0.01 -2.80 -1.40
N LEU A 141 1.04 -2.02 -1.09
CA LEU A 141 1.38 -1.65 0.28
C LEU A 141 0.30 -0.77 0.91
N LEU A 142 -0.12 0.29 0.21
CA LEU A 142 -1.20 1.17 0.68
C LEU A 142 -2.53 0.44 0.90
N LYS A 143 -2.80 -0.61 0.12
CA LYS A 143 -3.97 -1.46 0.34
C LYS A 143 -3.83 -2.30 1.61
N ARG A 144 -2.64 -2.87 1.88
CA ARG A 144 -2.37 -3.65 3.09
C ARG A 144 -2.53 -2.81 4.34
N GLU A 145 -1.95 -1.62 4.37
CA GLU A 145 -2.08 -0.68 5.49
C GLU A 145 -3.54 -0.32 5.77
N ARG A 146 -4.29 0.03 4.74
CA ARG A 146 -5.72 0.34 4.87
C ARG A 146 -6.57 -0.88 5.24
N SER A 147 -6.18 -2.07 4.78
CA SER A 147 -6.85 -3.32 5.18
C SER A 147 -6.50 -3.67 6.63
N GLY A 148 -5.29 -3.39 7.09
CA GLY A 148 -4.90 -3.54 8.50
C GLY A 148 -5.71 -2.66 9.45
N LEU A 149 -6.16 -1.48 8.98
CA LEU A 149 -7.13 -0.64 9.70
C LEU A 149 -8.57 -1.18 9.60
N GLN A 150 -8.86 -2.08 8.64
CA GLN A 150 -10.16 -2.73 8.42
C GLN A 150 -10.20 -4.20 8.87
N GLU A 151 -9.15 -4.72 9.53
CA GLU A 151 -9.17 -6.08 10.08
C GLU A 151 -10.04 -6.23 11.33
N ARG A 152 -11.10 -5.43 11.39
CA ARG A 152 -12.27 -5.69 12.19
C ARG A 152 -13.32 -6.38 11.33
N VAL A 153 -13.44 -7.67 11.48
CA VAL A 153 -14.53 -8.42 10.88
C VAL A 153 -15.70 -8.36 11.84
N LYS A 154 -16.77 -7.68 11.45
CA LYS A 154 -17.99 -7.60 12.25
C LYS A 154 -19.06 -8.51 11.63
N VAL A 155 -19.49 -9.51 12.39
CA VAL A 155 -20.55 -10.44 12.00
C VAL A 155 -21.63 -10.38 13.08
N GLY A 156 -22.67 -9.59 12.85
CA GLY A 156 -23.69 -9.34 13.86
C GLY A 156 -23.10 -8.69 15.12
N PRO A 157 -23.29 -9.29 16.31
CA PRO A 157 -22.74 -8.78 17.56
C PRO A 157 -21.27 -9.15 17.81
N LEU A 158 -20.67 -9.96 16.94
CA LEU A 158 -19.28 -10.41 17.03
C LEU A 158 -18.38 -9.47 16.24
N GLU A 159 -17.30 -9.01 16.87
CA GLU A 159 -16.24 -8.22 16.24
C GLU A 159 -14.88 -8.90 16.48
N VAL A 160 -14.17 -9.21 15.41
CA VAL A 160 -12.87 -9.89 15.45
C VAL A 160 -11.81 -8.93 14.97
N HIS A 161 -10.83 -8.67 15.82
CA HIS A 161 -9.62 -7.91 15.51
C HIS A 161 -8.48 -8.86 15.16
N LEU A 162 -8.26 -9.11 13.88
CA LEU A 162 -7.28 -10.11 13.42
C LEU A 162 -5.85 -9.76 13.84
N LEU A 163 -5.44 -8.49 13.72
CA LEU A 163 -4.10 -8.05 14.13
C LEU A 163 -3.86 -8.10 15.63
N LEU A 164 -4.84 -7.67 16.40
CA LEU A 164 -4.73 -7.65 17.86
C LEU A 164 -5.03 -9.02 18.47
N ARG A 165 -5.46 -9.99 17.65
CA ARG A 165 -5.97 -11.30 18.11
C ARG A 165 -6.99 -11.16 19.24
N GLN A 166 -7.88 -10.22 19.08
CA GLN A 166 -8.93 -9.93 20.03
C GLN A 166 -10.29 -10.18 19.41
N VAL A 167 -11.16 -10.76 20.21
CA VAL A 167 -12.55 -10.97 19.84
C VAL A 167 -13.43 -10.28 20.87
N THR A 168 -14.44 -9.55 20.40
CA THR A 168 -15.45 -8.96 21.26
C THR A 168 -16.83 -9.45 20.83
N LEU A 169 -17.68 -9.77 21.79
CA LEU A 169 -19.07 -10.09 21.58
C LEU A 169 -19.94 -9.07 22.31
N ARG A 170 -20.73 -8.29 21.55
CA ARG A 170 -21.53 -7.18 22.09
C ARG A 170 -20.67 -6.23 22.93
N GLU A 171 -19.51 -5.83 22.38
CA GLU A 171 -18.53 -4.92 23.01
C GLU A 171 -17.80 -5.49 24.25
N LYS A 172 -18.05 -6.72 24.63
CA LYS A 172 -17.34 -7.40 25.72
C LYS A 172 -16.22 -8.27 25.16
N PRO A 173 -15.00 -8.17 25.70
CA PRO A 173 -13.89 -9.02 25.25
C PRO A 173 -14.20 -10.49 25.54
N VAL A 174 -13.85 -11.35 24.58
CA VAL A 174 -13.93 -12.80 24.70
C VAL A 174 -12.49 -13.31 24.75
N GLU A 175 -12.12 -13.99 25.82
CA GLU A 175 -10.83 -14.65 25.92
C GLU A 175 -10.85 -15.93 25.10
N LEU A 176 -9.96 -16.01 24.10
CA LEU A 176 -9.75 -17.18 23.27
C LEU A 176 -8.32 -17.68 23.48
N SER A 177 -8.15 -18.99 23.58
CA SER A 177 -6.82 -19.59 23.53
C SER A 177 -6.21 -19.45 22.13
N PRO A 178 -4.87 -19.58 21.97
CA PRO A 178 -4.22 -19.51 20.66
C PRO A 178 -4.69 -20.55 19.62
N ARG A 179 -5.42 -21.57 20.05
CA ARG A 179 -6.01 -22.61 19.17
C ARG A 179 -7.44 -22.30 18.75
N GLU A 180 -8.12 -21.43 19.47
CA GLU A 180 -9.52 -21.02 19.20
C GLU A 180 -9.59 -19.76 18.38
N PHE A 181 -8.52 -18.99 18.33
CA PHE A 181 -8.34 -17.83 17.46
C PHE A 181 -7.76 -18.25 16.10
#